data_d01bd394cfe577567dc52fb488f206b5
#
_entry.id   d01bd394cfe577567dc52fb488f206b5
#
_cell.length_a   1.000
_cell.length_b   1.000
_cell.length_c   1.000
_cell.angle_alpha   90.00
_cell.angle_beta   90.00
_cell.angle_gamma   90.00
#
_symmetry.space_group_name_H-M   'P 1'
#
loop_
_entity.id
_entity.type
_entity.pdbx_description
1 polymer ?
#
loop_
_entity_poly.entity_id
_entity_poly.type
_entity_poly.pdbx_seq_one_letter_code
_entity_poly.pdbx_strand_id
1 'polypeptide(L)'
;MSPTDSFRPTLSLPVEQAMSFLSLASRRIPEAEQLDTARDLNLSSTAVVDENAFSETALALWESMKRARAIMTMASLTPTHPTHRNLRIWLSRPYATVARARGEKIHIYRIDTEEIPHVVAANSPLRPRPEAFDGPPYLPSEFISAATDGDLDTAQAILEHLTTFGPSDSLFSQALLNRQWEYTTWTRDNITPDGLIPWAALSVLSTPAGSYLVTPPQGESSDEEPTMEPVLQTVLWGQLAQLFTPPADDAKGGERA
;
A
#
# COMPACT_ATOMS: atom_id res chain seq x y z
N MET A 1 -20.68 -26.57 12.93
CA MET A 1 -19.40 -26.01 12.42
C MET A 1 -18.77 -27.10 11.58
N SER A 2 -18.91 -27.02 10.27
CA SER A 2 -18.16 -27.91 9.36
C SER A 2 -16.70 -27.49 9.37
N PRO A 3 -15.76 -28.41 9.47
CA PRO A 3 -14.35 -28.11 9.32
C PRO A 3 -14.04 -28.01 7.82
N THR A 4 -14.46 -26.98 7.15
CA THR A 4 -13.78 -26.54 5.96
C THR A 4 -12.48 -25.90 6.46
N ASP A 5 -11.51 -26.78 6.59
CA ASP A 5 -10.14 -26.50 6.91
C ASP A 5 -9.71 -25.31 6.04
N SER A 6 -9.40 -24.21 6.69
CA SER A 6 -9.08 -22.96 6.03
C SER A 6 -7.68 -23.08 5.44
N PHE A 7 -7.58 -23.72 4.27
CA PHE A 7 -6.37 -23.69 3.47
C PHE A 7 -6.01 -22.22 3.21
N ARG A 8 -5.02 -21.71 3.91
CA ARG A 8 -4.49 -20.36 3.74
C ARG A 8 -3.24 -20.44 2.87
N PRO A 9 -3.40 -20.36 1.54
CA PRO A 9 -2.26 -20.43 0.66
C PRO A 9 -1.29 -19.29 0.98
N THR A 10 0.00 -19.62 1.13
CA THR A 10 1.06 -18.67 1.44
C THR A 10 2.29 -18.99 0.62
N LEU A 11 2.81 -17.99 -0.09
CA LEU A 11 4.10 -18.03 -0.79
C LEU A 11 5.07 -17.06 -0.12
N SER A 12 6.35 -17.45 -0.09
CA SER A 12 7.43 -16.57 0.35
C SER A 12 8.53 -16.61 -0.71
N LEU A 13 8.60 -15.56 -1.50
CA LEU A 13 9.48 -15.50 -2.67
C LEU A 13 10.52 -14.37 -2.51
N PRO A 14 11.73 -14.53 -3.08
CA PRO A 14 12.65 -13.43 -3.29
C PRO A 14 11.96 -12.30 -4.06
N VAL A 15 12.38 -11.05 -3.85
CA VAL A 15 11.69 -9.86 -4.40
C VAL A 15 11.50 -9.96 -5.91
N GLU A 16 12.54 -10.34 -6.69
CA GLU A 16 12.45 -10.44 -8.14
C GLU A 16 11.41 -11.45 -8.60
N GLN A 17 11.42 -12.64 -7.98
CA GLN A 17 10.46 -13.69 -8.32
C GLN A 17 9.03 -13.34 -7.91
N ALA A 18 8.89 -12.69 -6.75
CA ALA A 18 7.58 -12.19 -6.31
C ALA A 18 7.04 -11.12 -7.26
N MET A 19 7.87 -10.19 -7.70
CA MET A 19 7.47 -9.15 -8.67
C MET A 19 7.07 -9.77 -10.01
N SER A 20 7.80 -10.78 -10.48
CA SER A 20 7.46 -11.56 -11.67
C SER A 20 6.11 -12.25 -11.50
N PHE A 21 5.88 -12.94 -10.39
CA PHE A 21 4.60 -13.60 -10.10
C PHE A 21 3.43 -12.62 -10.02
N LEU A 22 3.61 -11.48 -9.34
CA LEU A 22 2.59 -10.45 -9.21
C LEU A 22 2.29 -9.76 -10.55
N SER A 23 3.34 -9.53 -11.37
CA SER A 23 3.17 -9.00 -12.73
C SER A 23 2.40 -9.98 -13.61
N LEU A 24 2.73 -11.26 -13.55
CA LEU A 24 2.03 -12.31 -14.27
C LEU A 24 0.56 -12.37 -13.87
N ALA A 25 0.24 -12.32 -12.57
CA ALA A 25 -1.13 -12.34 -12.05
C ALA A 25 -1.94 -11.10 -12.47
N SER A 26 -1.28 -9.97 -12.71
CA SER A 26 -1.93 -8.73 -13.16
C SER A 26 -2.24 -8.74 -14.67
N ARG A 27 -1.63 -9.64 -15.43
CA ARG A 27 -1.88 -9.77 -16.87
C ARG A 27 -3.05 -10.71 -17.12
N ARG A 28 -3.89 -10.37 -18.09
CA ARG A 28 -4.95 -11.26 -18.58
C ARG A 28 -4.37 -12.27 -19.58
N ILE A 29 -3.48 -13.15 -19.11
CA ILE A 29 -2.84 -14.15 -19.95
C ILE A 29 -3.82 -15.33 -20.10
N PRO A 30 -4.04 -15.86 -21.31
CA PRO A 30 -4.80 -17.07 -21.53
C PRO A 30 -4.22 -18.24 -20.71
N GLU A 31 -5.07 -19.09 -20.17
CA GLU A 31 -4.66 -20.19 -19.30
C GLU A 31 -3.60 -21.10 -19.94
N ALA A 32 -3.72 -21.34 -21.25
CA ALA A 32 -2.77 -22.13 -22.02
C ALA A 32 -1.36 -21.52 -22.09
N GLU A 33 -1.22 -20.19 -21.95
CA GLU A 33 0.07 -19.48 -22.05
C GLU A 33 0.68 -19.16 -20.68
N GLN A 34 -0.08 -19.34 -19.60
CA GLN A 34 0.35 -18.94 -18.25
C GLN A 34 1.60 -19.70 -17.80
N LEU A 35 1.67 -20.98 -18.08
CA LEU A 35 2.77 -21.84 -17.65
C LEU A 35 4.06 -21.51 -18.41
N ASP A 36 3.96 -21.29 -19.70
CA ASP A 36 5.13 -20.94 -20.52
C ASP A 36 5.66 -19.56 -20.12
N THR A 37 4.75 -18.58 -19.91
CA THR A 37 5.13 -17.27 -19.41
C THR A 37 5.78 -17.35 -18.02
N ALA A 38 5.28 -18.22 -17.13
CA ALA A 38 5.90 -18.43 -15.81
C ALA A 38 7.32 -18.99 -15.92
N ARG A 39 7.55 -19.90 -16.85
CA ARG A 39 8.89 -20.46 -17.14
C ARG A 39 9.83 -19.39 -17.69
N ASP A 40 9.37 -18.58 -18.63
CA ASP A 40 10.15 -17.47 -19.20
C ASP A 40 10.57 -16.44 -18.14
N LEU A 41 9.74 -16.27 -17.09
CA LEU A 41 10.02 -15.42 -15.93
C LEU A 41 10.86 -16.12 -14.85
N ASN A 42 11.45 -17.30 -15.13
CA ASN A 42 12.26 -18.06 -14.16
C ASN A 42 11.52 -18.48 -12.88
N LEU A 43 10.21 -18.64 -12.92
CA LEU A 43 9.41 -19.07 -11.78
C LEU A 43 9.42 -20.59 -11.58
N SER A 44 9.96 -21.35 -12.51
CA SER A 44 9.95 -22.82 -12.52
C SER A 44 10.77 -23.46 -11.38
N SER A 45 11.73 -22.73 -10.81
CA SER A 45 12.56 -23.20 -9.69
C SER A 45 12.01 -22.85 -8.31
N THR A 46 10.78 -22.34 -8.23
CA THR A 46 10.16 -21.82 -7.00
C THR A 46 8.97 -22.67 -6.59
N ALA A 47 8.43 -22.37 -5.39
CA ALA A 47 7.16 -22.94 -4.94
C ALA A 47 5.94 -22.54 -5.80
N VAL A 48 6.13 -21.78 -6.88
CA VAL A 48 5.08 -21.33 -7.80
C VAL A 48 4.72 -22.37 -8.82
N VAL A 49 5.72 -23.03 -9.42
CA VAL A 49 5.52 -24.07 -10.45
C VAL A 49 6.08 -25.37 -9.92
N ASP A 50 5.25 -26.40 -9.87
CA ASP A 50 5.62 -27.77 -9.50
C ASP A 50 5.55 -28.63 -10.75
N GLU A 51 6.68 -29.29 -11.10
CA GLU A 51 6.85 -30.09 -12.32
C GLU A 51 6.40 -29.34 -13.60
N ASN A 52 5.14 -29.51 -14.01
CA ASN A 52 4.56 -28.95 -15.22
C ASN A 52 3.26 -28.17 -14.99
N ALA A 53 2.97 -27.77 -13.75
CA ALA A 53 1.78 -27.03 -13.40
C ALA A 53 2.05 -25.99 -12.32
N PHE A 54 1.17 -25.01 -12.19
CA PHE A 54 1.21 -24.15 -11.01
C PHE A 54 0.93 -24.98 -9.75
N SER A 55 1.65 -24.71 -8.68
CA SER A 55 1.33 -25.28 -7.38
C SER A 55 -0.08 -24.88 -6.95
N GLU A 56 -0.75 -25.73 -6.18
CA GLU A 56 -2.10 -25.46 -5.66
C GLU A 56 -2.15 -24.11 -4.92
N THR A 57 -1.10 -23.81 -4.16
CA THR A 57 -0.93 -22.54 -3.46
C THR A 57 -0.85 -21.36 -4.43
N ALA A 58 -0.02 -21.46 -5.47
CA ALA A 58 0.13 -20.39 -6.45
C ALA A 58 -1.17 -20.17 -7.23
N LEU A 59 -1.83 -21.23 -7.64
CA LEU A 59 -3.11 -21.18 -8.35
C LEU A 59 -4.20 -20.50 -7.50
N ALA A 60 -4.31 -20.87 -6.23
CA ALA A 60 -5.32 -20.30 -5.32
C ALA A 60 -5.08 -18.80 -5.08
N LEU A 61 -3.82 -18.36 -4.97
CA LEU A 61 -3.48 -16.93 -4.86
C LEU A 61 -3.76 -16.18 -6.16
N TRP A 62 -3.37 -16.77 -7.28
CA TRP A 62 -3.63 -16.23 -8.61
C TRP A 62 -5.13 -15.99 -8.86
N GLU A 63 -5.95 -17.01 -8.64
CA GLU A 63 -7.39 -16.91 -8.81
C GLU A 63 -8.03 -15.84 -7.91
N SER A 64 -7.52 -15.69 -6.67
CA SER A 64 -7.95 -14.62 -5.78
C SER A 64 -7.61 -13.24 -6.34
N MET A 65 -6.39 -13.05 -6.87
CA MET A 65 -5.97 -11.78 -7.48
C MET A 65 -6.75 -11.46 -8.76
N LYS A 66 -7.03 -12.46 -9.61
CA LYS A 66 -7.85 -12.28 -10.83
C LYS A 66 -9.28 -11.82 -10.54
N ARG A 67 -9.82 -12.20 -9.41
CA ARG A 67 -11.18 -11.80 -8.97
C ARG A 67 -11.22 -10.44 -8.30
N ALA A 68 -10.07 -9.85 -8.02
CA ALA A 68 -10.02 -8.56 -7.36
C ALA A 68 -10.64 -7.46 -8.25
N ARG A 69 -11.35 -6.55 -7.60
CA ARG A 69 -11.97 -5.38 -8.22
C ARG A 69 -11.24 -4.09 -7.91
N ALA A 70 -10.38 -4.13 -6.90
CA ALA A 70 -9.53 -3.01 -6.55
C ALA A 70 -8.21 -3.51 -5.97
N ILE A 71 -7.19 -2.67 -6.06
CA ILE A 71 -5.90 -2.87 -5.41
C ILE A 71 -5.69 -1.71 -4.46
N MET A 72 -5.40 -2.02 -3.21
CA MET A 72 -4.90 -1.06 -2.26
C MET A 72 -3.40 -1.24 -2.11
N THR A 73 -2.65 -0.14 -2.16
CA THR A 73 -1.22 -0.13 -1.94
C THR A 73 -0.89 0.81 -0.78
N MET A 74 0.01 0.37 0.09
CA MET A 74 0.62 1.21 1.11
C MET A 74 2.13 1.25 0.86
N ALA A 75 2.68 2.44 0.87
CA ALA A 75 4.12 2.66 0.89
C ALA A 75 4.47 3.55 2.07
N SER A 76 5.55 3.27 2.79
CA SER A 76 6.04 4.17 3.83
C SER A 76 7.55 4.33 3.77
N LEU A 77 7.99 5.55 4.05
CA LEU A 77 9.38 5.93 4.20
C LEU A 77 9.62 6.40 5.65
N THR A 78 10.64 5.87 6.29
CA THR A 78 11.04 6.25 7.66
C THR A 78 12.54 6.14 7.83
N PRO A 79 13.19 7.08 8.53
CA PRO A 79 14.62 7.01 8.80
C PRO A 79 15.06 5.81 9.64
N THR A 80 14.15 5.27 10.46
CA THR A 80 14.47 4.15 11.36
C THR A 80 14.52 2.80 10.65
N HIS A 81 13.90 2.72 9.49
CA HIS A 81 13.88 1.50 8.67
C HIS A 81 13.95 1.92 7.20
N PRO A 82 15.15 2.06 6.61
CA PRO A 82 15.34 2.55 5.25
C PRO A 82 14.73 1.64 4.17
N THR A 83 14.26 0.47 4.55
CA THR A 83 13.50 -0.37 3.63
C THR A 83 12.06 0.11 3.57
N HIS A 84 11.62 0.46 2.36
CA HIS A 84 10.21 0.75 2.09
C HIS A 84 9.33 -0.37 2.62
N ARG A 85 8.42 -0.03 3.53
CA ARG A 85 7.36 -0.96 3.89
C ARG A 85 6.30 -0.89 2.81
N ASN A 86 6.27 -1.88 1.95
CA ASN A 86 5.26 -1.99 0.92
C ASN A 86 4.27 -3.08 1.27
N LEU A 87 3.01 -2.73 1.27
CA LEU A 87 1.89 -3.64 1.41
C LEU A 87 0.97 -3.44 0.20
N ARG A 88 0.61 -4.52 -0.46
CA ARG A 88 -0.39 -4.50 -1.52
C ARG A 88 -1.48 -5.51 -1.22
N ILE A 89 -2.73 -5.08 -1.36
CA ILE A 89 -3.91 -5.91 -1.09
C ILE A 89 -4.80 -5.90 -2.32
N TRP A 90 -5.02 -7.06 -2.91
CA TRP A 90 -6.02 -7.26 -3.95
C TRP A 90 -7.36 -7.52 -3.26
N LEU A 91 -8.26 -6.54 -3.38
CA LEU A 91 -9.56 -6.53 -2.74
C LEU A 91 -10.57 -7.34 -3.57
N SER A 92 -10.96 -8.48 -3.07
CA SER A 92 -11.99 -9.36 -3.63
C SER A 92 -12.89 -9.89 -2.51
N ARG A 93 -13.94 -10.62 -2.85
CA ARG A 93 -14.82 -11.30 -1.90
C ARG A 93 -14.94 -12.77 -2.27
N PRO A 94 -15.00 -13.70 -1.31
CA PRO A 94 -14.92 -13.47 0.16
C PRO A 94 -13.48 -13.32 0.70
N TYR A 95 -12.46 -13.46 -0.15
CA TYR A 95 -11.06 -13.45 0.22
C TYR A 95 -10.33 -12.26 -0.40
N ALA A 96 -9.29 -11.79 0.27
CA ALA A 96 -8.32 -10.84 -0.28
C ALA A 96 -6.94 -11.50 -0.35
N THR A 97 -6.12 -11.08 -1.31
CA THR A 97 -4.71 -11.48 -1.39
C THR A 97 -3.84 -10.34 -0.92
N VAL A 98 -2.91 -10.63 -0.05
CA VAL A 98 -1.96 -9.67 0.53
C VAL A 98 -0.56 -10.01 0.06
N ALA A 99 0.18 -9.02 -0.45
CA ALA A 99 1.62 -9.11 -0.67
C ALA A 99 2.33 -8.11 0.25
N ARG A 100 3.27 -8.58 1.03
CA ARG A 100 4.00 -7.80 2.01
C ARG A 100 5.49 -8.05 1.93
N ALA A 101 6.28 -6.98 1.80
CA ALA A 101 7.73 -7.05 1.89
C ALA A 101 8.17 -7.33 3.34
N ARG A 102 9.11 -8.27 3.52
CA ARG A 102 9.73 -8.59 4.80
C ARG A 102 11.18 -9.02 4.57
N GLY A 103 12.11 -8.12 4.85
CA GLY A 103 13.51 -8.31 4.49
C GLY A 103 13.66 -8.45 2.96
N GLU A 104 14.39 -9.46 2.53
CA GLU A 104 14.66 -9.75 1.11
C GLU A 104 13.56 -10.57 0.41
N LYS A 105 12.44 -10.79 1.08
CA LYS A 105 11.34 -11.61 0.56
C LYS A 105 10.03 -10.84 0.55
N ILE A 106 9.16 -11.22 -0.37
CA ILE A 106 7.75 -10.84 -0.36
C ILE A 106 6.93 -12.06 0.05
N HIS A 107 6.12 -11.88 1.08
CA HIS A 107 5.14 -12.86 1.52
C HIS A 107 3.81 -12.55 0.86
N ILE A 108 3.27 -13.52 0.13
CA ILE A 108 1.98 -13.42 -0.57
C ILE A 108 1.06 -14.45 0.07
N TYR A 109 -0.07 -14.00 0.60
CA TYR A 109 -1.00 -14.88 1.31
C TYR A 109 -2.45 -14.42 1.16
N ARG A 110 -3.37 -15.35 1.32
CA ARG A 110 -4.81 -15.11 1.29
C ARG A 110 -5.34 -14.93 2.70
N ILE A 111 -6.26 -13.98 2.86
CA ILE A 111 -6.98 -13.70 4.10
C ILE A 111 -8.48 -13.62 3.82
N ASP A 112 -9.29 -13.76 4.85
CA ASP A 112 -10.69 -13.40 4.80
C ASP A 112 -10.83 -11.87 4.71
N THR A 113 -11.82 -11.37 3.97
CA THR A 113 -12.02 -9.93 3.79
C THR A 113 -12.19 -9.20 5.13
N GLU A 114 -12.73 -9.86 6.14
CA GLU A 114 -12.91 -9.32 7.50
C GLU A 114 -11.59 -9.10 8.25
N GLU A 115 -10.51 -9.75 7.82
CA GLU A 115 -9.18 -9.59 8.43
C GLU A 115 -8.40 -8.39 7.87
N ILE A 116 -8.87 -7.76 6.77
CA ILE A 116 -8.20 -6.61 6.15
C ILE A 116 -7.90 -5.50 7.15
N PRO A 117 -8.85 -5.06 8.02
CA PRO A 117 -8.57 -4.03 9.01
C PRO A 117 -7.39 -4.38 9.93
N HIS A 118 -7.29 -5.64 10.35
CA HIS A 118 -6.18 -6.10 11.20
C HIS A 118 -4.84 -6.07 10.46
N VAL A 119 -4.82 -6.50 9.20
CA VAL A 119 -3.61 -6.46 8.37
C VAL A 119 -3.17 -5.02 8.13
N VAL A 120 -4.10 -4.14 7.82
CA VAL A 120 -3.82 -2.70 7.63
C VAL A 120 -3.29 -2.09 8.94
N ALA A 121 -3.95 -2.34 10.08
CA ALA A 121 -3.51 -1.83 11.37
C ALA A 121 -2.11 -2.32 11.76
N ALA A 122 -1.82 -3.60 11.55
CA ALA A 122 -0.52 -4.18 11.88
C ALA A 122 0.64 -3.65 11.02
N ASN A 123 0.35 -3.08 9.85
CA ASN A 123 1.34 -2.56 8.92
C ASN A 123 1.37 -1.03 8.85
N SER A 124 0.37 -0.39 9.40
CA SER A 124 0.19 1.06 9.40
C SER A 124 0.94 1.71 10.56
N PRO A 125 1.50 2.93 10.38
CA PRO A 125 2.07 3.71 11.46
C PRO A 125 1.01 4.35 12.37
N LEU A 126 -0.26 4.00 12.20
CA LEU A 126 -1.38 4.52 12.98
C LEU A 126 -1.29 4.03 14.43
N ARG A 127 -0.45 4.70 15.22
CA ARG A 127 -0.34 4.51 16.67
C ARG A 127 -1.02 5.69 17.36
N PRO A 128 -1.59 5.51 18.56
CA PRO A 128 -2.05 6.64 19.36
C PRO A 128 -0.95 7.69 19.47
N ARG A 129 -1.26 8.90 19.05
CA ARG A 129 -0.36 10.06 19.09
C ARG A 129 -1.11 11.24 19.71
N PRO A 130 -0.39 12.19 20.32
CA PRO A 130 -1.01 13.46 20.73
C PRO A 130 -1.71 14.11 19.54
N GLU A 131 -2.68 14.96 19.83
CA GLU A 131 -3.21 15.88 18.85
C GLU A 131 -2.11 16.87 18.46
N ALA A 132 -1.83 16.99 17.18
CA ALA A 132 -0.87 17.95 16.68
C ALA A 132 -1.50 19.34 16.64
N PHE A 133 -0.79 20.33 17.19
CA PHE A 133 -1.26 21.72 17.17
C PHE A 133 -0.35 22.61 16.32
N ASP A 134 0.91 22.21 16.15
CA ASP A 134 1.93 23.01 15.48
C ASP A 134 2.49 22.20 14.28
N GLY A 135 2.74 22.92 13.20
CA GLY A 135 3.37 22.39 11.99
C GLY A 135 3.30 23.44 10.88
N PRO A 136 4.20 23.39 9.90
CA PRO A 136 4.09 24.23 8.73
C PRO A 136 2.82 23.86 7.95
N PRO A 137 2.14 24.84 7.31
CA PRO A 137 0.90 24.58 6.56
C PRO A 137 1.16 23.86 5.24
N TYR A 138 2.40 23.74 4.80
CA TYR A 138 2.79 23.16 3.52
C TYR A 138 3.91 22.15 3.68
N LEU A 139 3.91 21.16 2.79
CA LEU A 139 4.99 20.19 2.63
C LEU A 139 5.54 20.35 1.20
N PRO A 140 6.84 20.64 1.02
CA PRO A 140 7.39 20.83 -0.33
C PRO A 140 7.13 19.63 -1.24
N SER A 141 6.77 19.90 -2.49
CA SER A 141 6.51 18.87 -3.50
C SER A 141 7.73 17.97 -3.72
N GLU A 142 8.93 18.53 -3.59
CA GLU A 142 10.20 17.80 -3.68
C GLU A 142 10.32 16.73 -2.57
N PHE A 143 9.75 16.98 -1.39
CA PHE A 143 9.70 15.95 -0.35
C PHE A 143 8.87 14.75 -0.78
N ILE A 144 7.69 14.99 -1.38
CA ILE A 144 6.82 13.91 -1.84
C ILE A 144 7.52 13.10 -2.93
N SER A 145 8.21 13.77 -3.86
CA SER A 145 9.00 13.10 -4.90
C SER A 145 10.12 12.25 -4.29
N ALA A 146 10.95 12.82 -3.41
CA ALA A 146 12.01 12.11 -2.73
C ALA A 146 11.48 10.92 -1.91
N ALA A 147 10.35 11.11 -1.20
CA ALA A 147 9.73 10.05 -0.42
C ALA A 147 9.17 8.93 -1.30
N THR A 148 8.64 9.25 -2.48
CA THR A 148 8.13 8.27 -3.46
C THR A 148 9.28 7.46 -4.07
N ASP A 149 10.40 8.11 -4.36
CA ASP A 149 11.59 7.49 -4.94
C ASP A 149 12.42 6.73 -3.89
N GLY A 150 12.12 6.92 -2.61
CA GLY A 150 12.84 6.31 -1.50
C GLY A 150 14.15 6.98 -1.15
N ASP A 151 14.35 8.19 -1.63
CA ASP A 151 15.52 9.00 -1.32
C ASP A 151 15.39 9.62 0.09
N LEU A 152 15.83 8.82 1.06
CA LEU A 152 15.74 9.18 2.47
C LEU A 152 16.58 10.42 2.81
N ASP A 153 17.74 10.58 2.20
CA ASP A 153 18.67 11.68 2.53
C ASP A 153 18.11 13.01 2.02
N THR A 154 17.61 13.03 0.80
CA THR A 154 16.92 14.21 0.24
C THR A 154 15.66 14.53 1.04
N ALA A 155 14.82 13.55 1.34
CA ALA A 155 13.61 13.75 2.14
C ALA A 155 13.94 14.32 3.53
N GLN A 156 14.96 13.81 4.20
CA GLN A 156 15.42 14.31 5.50
C GLN A 156 15.92 15.75 5.42
N ALA A 157 16.74 16.07 4.41
CA ALA A 157 17.27 17.43 4.24
C ALA A 157 16.15 18.49 4.05
N ILE A 158 15.11 18.12 3.29
CA ILE A 158 13.93 18.98 3.09
C ILE A 158 13.19 19.19 4.40
N LEU A 159 12.95 18.12 5.18
CA LEU A 159 12.28 18.24 6.47
C LEU A 159 13.09 19.05 7.50
N GLU A 160 14.42 18.91 7.51
CA GLU A 160 15.30 19.74 8.35
C GLU A 160 15.20 21.22 7.97
N HIS A 161 15.10 21.53 6.68
CA HIS A 161 14.90 22.91 6.22
C HIS A 161 13.55 23.48 6.70
N LEU A 162 12.48 22.68 6.76
CA LEU A 162 11.18 23.14 7.28
C LEU A 162 11.24 23.61 8.73
N THR A 163 12.15 23.06 9.54
CA THR A 163 12.29 23.49 10.94
C THR A 163 12.78 24.94 11.09
N THR A 164 13.33 25.53 10.01
CA THR A 164 13.78 26.93 10.02
C THR A 164 12.64 27.94 9.94
N PHE A 165 11.43 27.50 9.54
CA PHE A 165 10.26 28.37 9.38
C PHE A 165 9.34 28.42 10.62
N GLY A 166 9.64 27.63 11.65
CA GLY A 166 8.85 27.55 12.88
C GLY A 166 9.70 27.65 14.15
N PRO A 167 9.09 27.58 15.33
CA PRO A 167 9.82 27.53 16.58
C PRO A 167 10.74 26.30 16.61
N SER A 168 12.05 26.53 16.74
CA SER A 168 13.06 25.46 16.73
C SER A 168 12.93 24.51 17.93
N ASP A 169 12.26 24.94 18.99
CA ASP A 169 12.00 24.18 20.22
C ASP A 169 10.65 23.45 20.22
N SER A 170 9.86 23.56 19.12
CA SER A 170 8.63 22.81 19.00
C SER A 170 8.89 21.30 18.95
N LEU A 171 7.95 20.51 19.49
CA LEU A 171 8.04 19.05 19.43
C LEU A 171 8.10 18.54 17.99
N PHE A 172 7.43 19.22 17.07
CA PHE A 172 7.46 18.91 15.64
C PHE A 172 8.89 19.10 15.07
N SER A 173 9.48 20.28 15.25
CA SER A 173 10.85 20.57 14.78
C SER A 173 11.88 19.60 15.36
N GLN A 174 11.79 19.33 16.68
CA GLN A 174 12.66 18.36 17.33
C GLN A 174 12.50 16.95 16.77
N ALA A 175 11.28 16.52 16.45
CA ALA A 175 11.04 15.22 15.87
C ALA A 175 11.69 15.09 14.48
N LEU A 176 11.59 16.12 13.64
CA LEU A 176 12.20 16.13 12.31
C LEU A 176 13.73 16.09 12.39
N LEU A 177 14.34 16.94 13.23
CA LEU A 177 15.79 16.97 13.46
C LEU A 177 16.33 15.65 14.02
N ASN A 178 15.56 14.98 14.87
CA ASN A 178 15.92 13.69 15.45
C ASN A 178 15.56 12.49 14.55
N ARG A 179 15.17 12.73 13.30
CA ARG A 179 14.77 11.68 12.35
C ARG A 179 13.63 10.79 12.88
N GLN A 180 12.73 11.35 13.66
CA GLN A 180 11.58 10.66 14.25
C GLN A 180 10.30 10.96 13.46
N TRP A 181 10.31 10.62 12.20
CA TRP A 181 9.16 10.80 11.32
C TRP A 181 8.91 9.56 10.46
N GLU A 182 7.70 9.45 9.97
CA GLU A 182 7.29 8.43 9.01
C GLU A 182 6.29 9.07 8.03
N TYR A 183 6.59 9.02 6.75
CA TYR A 183 5.67 9.40 5.70
C TYR A 183 5.04 8.15 5.10
N THR A 184 3.73 8.10 5.05
CA THR A 184 3.00 6.94 4.56
C THR A 184 1.93 7.38 3.57
N THR A 185 1.89 6.70 2.45
CA THR A 185 0.85 6.87 1.44
C THR A 185 0.06 5.57 1.28
N TRP A 186 -1.25 5.67 1.30
CA TRP A 186 -2.18 4.63 0.89
C TRP A 186 -2.85 5.07 -0.39
N THR A 187 -2.86 4.20 -1.38
CA THR A 187 -3.60 4.42 -2.62
C THR A 187 -4.58 3.29 -2.84
N ARG A 188 -5.64 3.58 -3.53
CA ARG A 188 -6.56 2.59 -4.05
C ARG A 188 -6.82 2.85 -5.51
N ASP A 189 -6.65 1.80 -6.30
CA ASP A 189 -6.99 1.76 -7.71
C ASP A 189 -8.12 0.75 -7.94
N ASN A 190 -9.13 1.12 -8.70
CA ASN A 190 -10.14 0.19 -9.15
C ASN A 190 -9.65 -0.53 -10.41
N ILE A 191 -9.90 -1.84 -10.46
CA ILE A 191 -9.58 -2.68 -11.62
C ILE A 191 -10.74 -2.65 -12.58
N THR A 192 -10.49 -2.16 -13.79
CA THR A 192 -11.47 -2.13 -14.88
C THR A 192 -10.99 -2.96 -16.08
N PRO A 193 -11.85 -3.23 -17.06
CA PRO A 193 -11.41 -3.88 -18.30
C PRO A 193 -10.27 -3.14 -19.02
N ASP A 194 -10.22 -1.82 -18.88
CA ASP A 194 -9.25 -0.95 -19.56
C ASP A 194 -7.97 -0.71 -18.74
N GLY A 195 -7.90 -1.25 -17.52
CA GLY A 195 -6.73 -1.14 -16.65
C GLY A 195 -7.06 -0.66 -15.23
N LEU A 196 -6.06 -0.10 -14.57
CA LEU A 196 -6.19 0.47 -13.23
C LEU A 196 -6.63 1.93 -13.34
N ILE A 197 -7.67 2.29 -12.61
CA ILE A 197 -8.14 3.66 -12.49
C ILE A 197 -7.93 4.12 -11.04
N PRO A 198 -7.11 5.16 -10.81
CA PRO A 198 -6.96 5.74 -9.48
C PRO A 198 -8.33 6.14 -8.92
N TRP A 199 -8.60 5.74 -7.67
CA TRP A 199 -9.87 6.04 -7.02
C TRP A 199 -9.70 6.98 -5.83
N ALA A 200 -8.71 6.74 -4.98
CA ALA A 200 -8.42 7.57 -3.83
C ALA A 200 -6.98 7.37 -3.35
N ALA A 201 -6.45 8.40 -2.71
CA ALA A 201 -5.17 8.38 -2.03
C ALA A 201 -5.29 9.08 -0.67
N LEU A 202 -4.46 8.65 0.28
CA LEU A 202 -4.32 9.23 1.61
C LEU A 202 -2.84 9.27 1.96
N SER A 203 -2.30 10.46 2.19
CA SER A 203 -0.90 10.66 2.54
C SER A 203 -0.79 11.30 3.93
N VAL A 204 0.10 10.77 4.76
CA VAL A 204 0.24 11.18 6.16
C VAL A 204 1.70 11.29 6.52
N LEU A 205 2.11 12.43 7.07
CA LEU A 205 3.35 12.60 7.80
C LEU A 205 3.08 12.41 9.28
N SER A 206 3.72 11.43 9.89
CA SER A 206 3.57 11.09 11.30
C SER A 206 4.85 11.37 12.07
N THR A 207 4.74 12.03 13.22
CA THR A 207 5.84 12.32 14.16
C THR A 207 5.40 12.00 15.58
N PRO A 208 6.30 11.98 16.58
CA PRO A 208 5.90 11.93 17.99
C PRO A 208 5.00 13.09 18.42
N ALA A 209 5.07 14.24 17.74
CA ALA A 209 4.23 15.41 18.03
C ALA A 209 2.80 15.26 17.50
N GLY A 210 2.53 14.34 16.58
CA GLY A 210 1.23 14.11 16.01
C GLY A 210 1.26 13.57 14.58
N SER A 211 0.10 13.54 13.95
CA SER A 211 -0.06 13.17 12.54
C SER A 211 -0.63 14.31 11.73
N TYR A 212 -0.19 14.42 10.50
CA TYR A 212 -0.54 15.47 9.56
C TYR A 212 -1.02 14.85 8.26
N LEU A 213 -2.23 15.19 7.86
CA LEU A 213 -2.76 14.84 6.55
C LEU A 213 -2.07 15.69 5.50
N VAL A 214 -1.53 15.07 4.48
CA VAL A 214 -0.91 15.74 3.33
C VAL A 214 -1.86 15.66 2.16
N THR A 215 -2.36 16.81 1.73
CA THR A 215 -3.31 16.91 0.62
C THR A 215 -2.60 17.54 -0.59
N PRO A 216 -2.54 16.84 -1.73
CA PRO A 216 -1.99 17.42 -2.94
C PRO A 216 -2.83 18.61 -3.41
N PRO A 217 -2.24 19.54 -4.16
CA PRO A 217 -2.97 20.69 -4.70
C PRO A 217 -4.14 20.23 -5.58
N GLN A 218 -5.26 20.94 -5.49
CA GLN A 218 -6.45 20.68 -6.30
C GLN A 218 -6.39 21.53 -7.56
N GLY A 219 -6.00 20.96 -8.70
CA GLY A 219 -5.98 21.61 -10.00
C GLY A 219 -4.74 21.27 -10.82
N GLU A 220 -4.77 21.70 -12.10
CA GLU A 220 -3.63 21.50 -13.04
C GLU A 220 -2.50 22.55 -12.83
N SER A 221 -2.64 23.48 -11.89
CA SER A 221 -1.62 24.48 -11.57
C SER A 221 -0.51 23.83 -10.74
N SER A 222 0.62 23.63 -11.36
CA SER A 222 1.80 22.96 -10.78
C SER A 222 2.58 23.79 -9.74
N ASP A 223 2.12 25.01 -9.44
CA ASP A 223 2.85 25.96 -8.60
C ASP A 223 2.38 25.99 -7.14
N GLU A 224 1.32 25.26 -6.81
CA GLU A 224 0.83 25.16 -5.43
C GLU A 224 1.49 23.99 -4.70
N GLU A 225 1.97 24.27 -3.49
CA GLU A 225 2.53 23.25 -2.63
C GLU A 225 1.43 22.42 -1.95
N PRO A 226 1.65 21.12 -1.70
CA PRO A 226 0.76 20.29 -0.92
C PRO A 226 0.50 20.88 0.46
N THR A 227 -0.75 20.92 0.88
CA THR A 227 -1.11 21.38 2.23
C THR A 227 -0.86 20.29 3.26
N MET A 228 -0.54 20.72 4.48
CA MET A 228 -0.30 19.83 5.61
C MET A 228 -1.17 20.28 6.80
N GLU A 229 -2.10 19.43 7.22
CA GLU A 229 -3.04 19.74 8.28
C GLU A 229 -2.96 18.73 9.43
N PRO A 230 -2.95 19.18 10.70
CA PRO A 230 -3.04 18.28 11.84
C PRO A 230 -4.31 17.43 11.77
N VAL A 231 -4.19 16.14 12.08
CA VAL A 231 -5.33 15.22 11.99
C VAL A 231 -5.36 14.22 13.15
N LEU A 232 -6.55 13.97 13.68
CA LEU A 232 -6.76 12.96 14.70
C LEU A 232 -6.66 11.55 14.11
N GLN A 233 -6.08 10.63 14.86
CA GLN A 233 -5.95 9.23 14.46
C GLN A 233 -7.28 8.55 14.15
N THR A 234 -8.34 8.93 14.86
CA THR A 234 -9.71 8.42 14.61
C THR A 234 -10.25 8.86 13.25
N VAL A 235 -9.93 10.07 12.82
CA VAL A 235 -10.31 10.59 11.49
C VAL A 235 -9.54 9.86 10.41
N LEU A 236 -8.22 9.69 10.59
CA LEU A 236 -7.38 8.91 9.67
C LEU A 236 -7.88 7.48 9.50
N TRP A 237 -8.27 6.82 10.61
CA TRP A 237 -8.85 5.49 10.56
C TRP A 237 -10.16 5.47 9.75
N GLY A 238 -11.01 6.46 9.94
CA GLY A 238 -12.27 6.58 9.17
C GLY A 238 -12.03 6.73 7.68
N GLN A 239 -11.06 7.57 7.28
CA GLN A 239 -10.67 7.74 5.88
C GLN A 239 -10.02 6.46 5.31
N LEU A 240 -9.11 5.84 6.07
CA LEU A 240 -8.45 4.61 5.65
C LEU A 240 -9.45 3.45 5.49
N ALA A 241 -10.46 3.37 6.37
CA ALA A 241 -11.50 2.35 6.28
C ALA A 241 -12.24 2.39 4.94
N GLN A 242 -12.41 3.56 4.34
CA GLN A 242 -13.03 3.71 3.02
C GLN A 242 -12.14 3.10 1.92
N LEU A 243 -10.83 3.21 2.05
CA LEU A 243 -9.89 2.69 1.04
C LEU A 243 -9.93 1.16 0.96
N PHE A 244 -10.05 0.45 2.07
CA PHE A 244 -10.04 -1.01 2.06
C PHE A 244 -11.43 -1.65 2.02
N THR A 245 -12.51 -0.86 2.02
CA THR A 245 -13.84 -1.40 1.79
C THR A 245 -13.96 -1.87 0.33
N PRO A 246 -14.17 -3.15 0.06
CA PRO A 246 -14.33 -3.63 -1.30
C PRO A 246 -15.47 -2.90 -2.01
N PRO A 247 -15.35 -2.60 -3.32
CA PRO A 247 -16.45 -2.03 -4.08
C PRO A 247 -17.70 -2.89 -3.92
N ALA A 248 -18.85 -2.25 -3.80
CA ALA A 248 -20.12 -2.97 -3.81
C ALA A 248 -20.21 -3.76 -5.11
N ASP A 249 -20.74 -4.99 -5.03
CA ASP A 249 -21.08 -5.73 -6.23
C ASP A 249 -22.16 -4.93 -6.96
N ASP A 250 -21.87 -4.44 -8.16
CA ASP A 250 -22.86 -3.91 -9.06
C ASP A 250 -23.78 -5.05 -9.52
N ALA A 251 -24.62 -5.51 -8.59
CA ALA A 251 -25.65 -6.53 -8.85
C ALA A 251 -26.82 -5.99 -9.70
N LYS A 252 -26.60 -4.91 -10.47
CA LYS A 252 -27.59 -4.28 -11.33
C LYS A 252 -27.07 -4.00 -12.74
N GLY A 253 -26.37 -4.95 -13.34
CA GLY A 253 -25.96 -4.92 -14.75
C GLY A 253 -26.63 -6.01 -15.60
N GLY A 254 -27.82 -6.47 -15.26
CA GLY A 254 -28.43 -7.62 -15.90
C GLY A 254 -29.96 -7.57 -16.01
N GLU A 255 -30.55 -6.40 -16.30
CA GLU A 255 -31.96 -6.33 -16.75
C GLU A 255 -32.23 -4.98 -17.41
N ARG A 256 -31.76 -4.81 -18.62
CA ARG A 256 -32.41 -3.97 -19.64
C ARG A 256 -32.35 -4.74 -20.95
N ALA A 257 -33.46 -5.44 -21.21
CA ALA A 257 -33.85 -5.95 -22.51
C ALA A 257 -34.06 -4.80 -23.50
#